data_15105b13a6147315833b43a6eb52088a
#
_entry.id   15105b13a6147315833b43a6eb52088a
#
_cell.length_a   1.000
_cell.length_b   1.000
_cell.length_c   1.000
_cell.angle_alpha   90.00
_cell.angle_beta   90.00
_cell.angle_gamma   90.00
#
_symmetry.space_group_name_H-M   'P 1'
#
loop_
_entity.id
_entity.type
_entity.pdbx_description
1 polymer ?
#
loop_
_entity_poly.entity_id
_entity_poly.type
_entity_poly.pdbx_seq_one_letter_code
_entity_poly.pdbx_strand_id
1 'polypeptide(L)'
;LVAAGVNPMSVKRDIEKAVEIAVGELKKLSKPTKDQEEIAQVGTISANNDQTIGNIIAEAMNKVGKEGVITVEEAKSMETTLEIVEGMQFDRGYLSPYFVTDPEKMVASISEPYILLNEKKISNMKDLIPILEQIAKMGKPLLIIAEDIEGEALATLVVNKLRGTLQCSAVKAPGFGDRRKAMLEDIAILTGGKVISEDLGLKLEIGRASCRER
;
A
#
# COMPACT_ATOMS: atom_id res chain seq x y z
N LEU A 1 41.16 -10.84 -0.69
CA LEU A 1 41.54 -10.39 0.68
C LEU A 1 41.26 -11.51 1.70
N VAL A 2 40.03 -12.04 1.78
CA VAL A 2 39.69 -13.10 2.74
C VAL A 2 40.48 -14.38 2.46
N ALA A 3 40.63 -14.78 1.20
CA ALA A 3 41.47 -15.93 0.79
C ALA A 3 42.96 -15.71 1.08
N ALA A 4 43.41 -14.45 1.23
CA ALA A 4 44.76 -14.08 1.63
C ALA A 4 44.95 -13.99 3.16
N GLY A 5 43.96 -14.46 3.96
CA GLY A 5 44.06 -14.53 5.41
C GLY A 5 43.66 -13.26 6.15
N VAL A 6 43.09 -12.26 5.51
CA VAL A 6 42.57 -11.07 6.15
C VAL A 6 41.30 -11.36 6.91
N ASN A 7 41.15 -10.84 8.13
CA ASN A 7 39.95 -11.05 8.95
C ASN A 7 38.72 -10.46 8.27
N PRO A 8 37.67 -11.28 7.96
CA PRO A 8 36.47 -10.81 7.29
C PRO A 8 35.74 -9.68 8.02
N MET A 9 35.76 -9.70 9.36
CA MET A 9 35.10 -8.66 10.16
C MET A 9 35.79 -7.31 10.09
N SER A 10 37.13 -7.30 9.93
CA SER A 10 37.88 -6.08 9.72
C SER A 10 37.58 -5.50 8.34
N VAL A 11 37.58 -6.34 7.32
CA VAL A 11 37.22 -5.92 5.96
C VAL A 11 35.78 -5.34 5.91
N LYS A 12 34.82 -5.96 6.60
CA LYS A 12 33.46 -5.45 6.69
C LYS A 12 33.43 -4.03 7.28
N ARG A 13 34.09 -3.83 8.43
CA ARG A 13 34.12 -2.51 9.08
C ARG A 13 34.78 -1.43 8.21
N ASP A 14 35.84 -1.80 7.50
CA ASP A 14 36.52 -0.87 6.61
C ASP A 14 35.64 -0.49 5.40
N ILE A 15 34.91 -1.45 4.86
CA ILE A 15 33.92 -1.19 3.80
C ILE A 15 32.80 -0.29 4.32
N GLU A 16 32.23 -0.57 5.47
CA GLU A 16 31.18 0.24 6.09
C GLU A 16 31.63 1.69 6.29
N LYS A 17 32.84 1.87 6.81
CA LYS A 17 33.43 3.21 7.00
C LYS A 17 33.69 3.93 5.67
N ALA A 18 34.15 3.21 4.66
CA ALA A 18 34.36 3.78 3.33
C ALA A 18 33.02 4.21 2.69
N VAL A 19 31.98 3.40 2.84
CA VAL A 19 30.61 3.72 2.37
C VAL A 19 30.06 4.96 3.08
N GLU A 20 30.23 5.06 4.39
CA GLU A 20 29.78 6.21 5.17
C GLU A 20 30.43 7.53 4.69
N ILE A 21 31.74 7.49 4.46
CA ILE A 21 32.50 8.64 3.93
C ILE A 21 32.02 8.97 2.50
N ALA A 22 31.91 7.97 1.63
CA ALA A 22 31.49 8.16 0.24
C ALA A 22 30.06 8.74 0.16
N VAL A 23 29.12 8.22 0.93
CA VAL A 23 27.75 8.74 1.02
C VAL A 23 27.74 10.18 1.54
N GLY A 24 28.57 10.48 2.53
CA GLY A 24 28.73 11.85 3.06
C GLY A 24 29.19 12.84 1.99
N GLU A 25 30.19 12.48 1.18
CA GLU A 25 30.67 13.32 0.09
C GLU A 25 29.66 13.43 -1.07
N LEU A 26 28.99 12.34 -1.43
CA LEU A 26 27.92 12.36 -2.45
C LEU A 26 26.77 13.27 -2.06
N LYS A 27 26.38 13.29 -0.76
CA LYS A 27 25.35 14.22 -0.26
C LYS A 27 25.75 15.68 -0.42
N LYS A 28 27.03 16.02 -0.28
CA LYS A 28 27.54 17.40 -0.49
C LYS A 28 27.54 17.80 -1.96
N LEU A 29 27.76 16.85 -2.86
CA LEU A 29 27.76 17.05 -4.31
C LEU A 29 26.36 17.06 -4.90
N SER A 30 25.39 16.42 -4.24
CA SER A 30 24.02 16.34 -4.74
C SER A 30 23.36 17.71 -4.81
N LYS A 31 22.63 17.95 -5.89
CA LYS A 31 21.79 19.14 -6.09
C LYS A 31 20.34 18.71 -6.14
N PRO A 32 19.42 19.39 -5.42
CA PRO A 32 18.01 19.08 -5.54
C PRO A 32 17.50 19.51 -6.92
N THR A 33 16.78 18.63 -7.59
CA THR A 33 16.10 18.94 -8.86
C THR A 33 14.96 19.94 -8.60
N LYS A 34 14.90 21.01 -9.39
CA LYS A 34 13.91 22.07 -9.23
C LYS A 34 12.89 22.09 -10.35
N ASP A 35 13.34 21.87 -11.57
CA ASP A 35 12.57 22.05 -12.78
C ASP A 35 12.21 20.72 -13.45
N GLN A 36 11.14 20.73 -14.25
CA GLN A 36 10.66 19.57 -14.98
C GLN A 36 11.70 19.05 -15.97
N GLU A 37 12.50 19.94 -16.55
CA GLU A 37 13.56 19.59 -17.47
C GLU A 37 14.69 18.80 -16.80
N GLU A 38 15.09 19.21 -15.59
CA GLU A 38 16.07 18.46 -14.78
C GLU A 38 15.56 17.06 -14.41
N ILE A 39 14.26 16.94 -14.10
CA ILE A 39 13.63 15.65 -13.82
C ILE A 39 13.65 14.76 -15.07
N ALA A 40 13.33 15.32 -16.24
CA ALA A 40 13.38 14.60 -17.51
C ALA A 40 14.80 14.12 -17.84
N GLN A 41 15.83 14.95 -17.59
CA GLN A 41 17.23 14.58 -17.77
C GLN A 41 17.65 13.43 -16.88
N VAL A 42 17.30 13.48 -15.59
CA VAL A 42 17.57 12.38 -14.64
C VAL A 42 16.86 11.10 -15.06
N GLY A 43 15.58 11.22 -15.46
CA GLY A 43 14.80 10.09 -15.98
C GLY A 43 15.42 9.49 -17.24
N THR A 44 15.88 10.32 -18.17
CA THR A 44 16.54 9.91 -19.40
C THR A 44 17.83 9.14 -19.11
N ILE A 45 18.67 9.65 -18.20
CA ILE A 45 19.90 8.96 -17.81
C ILE A 45 19.60 7.60 -17.17
N SER A 46 18.61 7.55 -16.30
CA SER A 46 18.17 6.31 -15.63
C SER A 46 17.58 5.29 -16.60
N ALA A 47 16.96 5.76 -17.68
CA ALA A 47 16.39 4.95 -18.75
C ALA A 47 17.39 4.65 -19.90
N ASN A 48 18.68 4.61 -19.61
CA ASN A 48 19.75 4.34 -20.57
C ASN A 48 19.74 5.29 -21.78
N ASN A 49 19.57 6.58 -21.51
CA ASN A 49 19.47 7.68 -22.48
C ASN A 49 18.23 7.66 -23.38
N ASP A 50 17.16 6.97 -22.97
CA ASP A 50 15.87 7.05 -23.65
C ASP A 50 15.11 8.31 -23.21
N GLN A 51 15.08 9.30 -24.09
CA GLN A 51 14.43 10.57 -23.84
C GLN A 51 12.90 10.47 -23.77
N THR A 52 12.31 9.48 -24.45
CA THR A 52 10.87 9.25 -24.42
C THR A 52 10.43 8.83 -23.02
N ILE A 53 11.15 7.89 -22.41
CA ILE A 53 10.89 7.43 -21.04
C ILE A 53 11.15 8.57 -20.04
N GLY A 54 12.23 9.32 -20.23
CA GLY A 54 12.54 10.49 -19.37
C GLY A 54 11.43 11.52 -19.36
N ASN A 55 10.84 11.82 -20.51
CA ASN A 55 9.74 12.78 -20.63
C ASN A 55 8.45 12.27 -19.98
N ILE A 56 8.12 10.97 -20.13
CA ILE A 56 6.96 10.34 -19.48
C ILE A 56 7.10 10.40 -17.96
N ILE A 57 8.29 10.11 -17.43
CA ILE A 57 8.56 10.21 -15.99
C ILE A 57 8.42 11.66 -15.50
N ALA A 58 8.93 12.63 -16.24
CA ALA A 58 8.82 14.02 -15.88
C ALA A 58 7.35 14.52 -15.92
N GLU A 59 6.56 14.06 -16.90
CA GLU A 59 5.13 14.34 -16.98
C GLU A 59 4.39 13.71 -15.79
N ALA A 60 4.68 12.45 -15.46
CA ALA A 60 4.13 11.78 -14.29
C ALA A 60 4.42 12.55 -13.00
N MET A 61 5.67 12.92 -12.78
CA MET A 61 6.10 13.68 -11.61
C MET A 61 5.43 15.05 -11.53
N ASN A 62 5.21 15.71 -12.65
CA ASN A 62 4.50 17.00 -12.68
C ASN A 62 3.03 16.86 -12.28
N LYS A 63 2.39 15.76 -12.63
CA LYS A 63 0.98 15.49 -12.31
C LYS A 63 0.76 15.02 -10.87
N VAL A 64 1.63 14.13 -10.37
CA VAL A 64 1.49 13.59 -9.00
C VAL A 64 2.21 14.41 -7.94
N GLY A 65 3.11 15.31 -8.34
CA GLY A 65 3.92 16.13 -7.44
C GLY A 65 5.15 15.39 -6.90
N LYS A 66 5.99 16.12 -6.14
CA LYS A 66 7.27 15.60 -5.62
C LYS A 66 7.13 14.49 -4.58
N GLU A 67 6.01 14.45 -3.90
CA GLU A 67 5.68 13.44 -2.87
C GLU A 67 4.93 12.23 -3.48
N GLY A 68 4.64 12.28 -4.79
CA GLY A 68 3.92 11.22 -5.48
C GLY A 68 4.78 9.98 -5.70
N VAL A 69 4.13 8.81 -5.68
CA VAL A 69 4.78 7.53 -5.97
C VAL A 69 4.56 7.17 -7.43
N ILE A 70 5.64 6.88 -8.15
CA ILE A 70 5.60 6.40 -9.53
C ILE A 70 5.99 4.93 -9.53
N THR A 71 5.10 4.07 -10.02
CA THR A 71 5.34 2.65 -10.23
C THR A 71 5.40 2.35 -11.71
N VAL A 72 6.23 1.40 -12.10
CA VAL A 72 6.35 0.92 -13.48
C VAL A 72 5.88 -0.52 -13.52
N GLU A 73 4.89 -0.79 -14.35
CA GLU A 73 4.32 -2.13 -14.53
C GLU A 73 4.36 -2.53 -16.01
N GLU A 74 4.37 -3.82 -16.28
CA GLU A 74 4.33 -4.34 -17.62
C GLU A 74 2.92 -4.21 -18.20
N ALA A 75 2.78 -3.43 -19.28
CA ALA A 75 1.50 -3.25 -19.94
C ALA A 75 1.09 -4.48 -20.75
N LYS A 76 -0.21 -4.71 -20.87
CA LYS A 76 -0.78 -5.72 -21.77
C LYS A 76 -0.84 -5.25 -23.24
N SER A 77 -0.66 -3.95 -23.46
CA SER A 77 -0.62 -3.31 -24.78
C SER A 77 0.83 -3.08 -25.24
N MET A 78 1.02 -2.86 -26.53
CA MET A 78 2.34 -2.53 -27.07
C MET A 78 2.73 -1.06 -26.87
N GLU A 79 1.81 -0.22 -26.43
CA GLU A 79 2.03 1.19 -26.21
C GLU A 79 2.28 1.48 -24.71
N THR A 80 3.26 2.35 -24.45
CA THR A 80 3.51 2.85 -23.10
C THR A 80 2.48 3.89 -22.75
N THR A 81 1.69 3.65 -21.72
CA THR A 81 0.63 4.57 -21.23
C THR A 81 0.96 5.07 -19.84
N LEU A 82 0.57 6.32 -19.56
CA LEU A 82 0.65 6.91 -18.24
C LEU A 82 -0.75 6.92 -17.62
N GLU A 83 -0.94 6.13 -16.58
CA GLU A 83 -2.17 6.14 -15.76
C GLU A 83 -1.91 6.89 -14.45
N ILE A 84 -2.85 7.76 -14.08
CA ILE A 84 -2.77 8.49 -12.82
C ILE A 84 -3.93 8.03 -11.95
N VAL A 85 -3.58 7.58 -10.75
CA VAL A 85 -4.53 7.15 -9.74
C VAL A 85 -4.43 8.08 -8.55
N GLU A 86 -5.55 8.69 -8.19
CA GLU A 86 -5.63 9.46 -6.95
C GLU A 86 -5.78 8.50 -5.77
N GLY A 87 -4.96 8.67 -4.75
CA GLY A 87 -4.96 7.81 -3.58
C GLY A 87 -3.73 6.91 -3.50
N MET A 88 -3.90 5.69 -3.02
CA MET A 88 -2.83 4.70 -2.84
C MET A 88 -3.16 3.40 -3.56
N GLN A 89 -2.24 2.94 -4.39
CA GLN A 89 -2.33 1.64 -5.06
C GLN A 89 -1.38 0.65 -4.38
N PHE A 90 -1.84 -0.58 -4.18
CA PHE A 90 -1.03 -1.67 -3.63
C PHE A 90 -1.35 -3.01 -4.32
N ASP A 91 -0.42 -3.95 -4.23
CA ASP A 91 -0.35 -5.19 -4.99
C ASP A 91 -1.22 -6.35 -4.44
N ARG A 92 -2.24 -6.04 -3.63
CA ARG A 92 -3.13 -7.04 -3.03
C ARG A 92 -4.57 -6.79 -3.46
N GLY A 93 -5.23 -7.85 -3.86
CA GLY A 93 -6.64 -7.84 -4.24
C GLY A 93 -7.57 -8.42 -3.17
N TYR A 94 -8.82 -8.61 -3.54
CA TYR A 94 -9.84 -9.18 -2.67
C TYR A 94 -9.52 -10.62 -2.26
N LEU A 95 -9.90 -10.98 -1.03
CA LEU A 95 -9.64 -12.30 -0.46
C LEU A 95 -10.53 -13.42 -1.01
N SER A 96 -11.67 -13.06 -1.60
CA SER A 96 -12.60 -14.04 -2.15
C SER A 96 -13.24 -13.51 -3.44
N PRO A 97 -13.38 -14.35 -4.49
CA PRO A 97 -14.08 -13.99 -5.72
C PRO A 97 -15.54 -13.53 -5.49
N TYR A 98 -16.14 -13.94 -4.39
CA TYR A 98 -17.51 -13.52 -4.03
C TYR A 98 -17.61 -12.04 -3.66
N PHE A 99 -16.50 -11.34 -3.47
CA PHE A 99 -16.47 -9.89 -3.26
C PHE A 99 -16.55 -9.07 -4.55
N VAL A 100 -16.51 -9.71 -5.70
CA VAL A 100 -16.66 -9.07 -7.01
C VAL A 100 -18.02 -8.39 -7.14
N THR A 101 -18.03 -7.16 -7.64
CA THR A 101 -19.25 -6.39 -7.93
C THR A 101 -19.55 -6.39 -9.43
N ASP A 102 -18.54 -6.46 -10.28
CA ASP A 102 -18.65 -6.54 -11.74
C ASP A 102 -17.99 -7.84 -12.22
N PRO A 103 -18.79 -8.91 -12.47
CA PRO A 103 -18.28 -10.21 -12.91
C PRO A 103 -17.58 -10.19 -14.27
N GLU A 104 -17.97 -9.28 -15.18
CA GLU A 104 -17.37 -9.22 -16.51
C GLU A 104 -15.94 -8.71 -16.45
N LYS A 105 -15.68 -7.74 -15.59
CA LYS A 105 -14.35 -7.15 -15.39
C LYS A 105 -13.57 -7.79 -14.23
N MET A 106 -14.22 -8.67 -13.45
CA MET A 106 -13.65 -9.26 -12.23
C MET A 106 -13.16 -8.18 -11.23
N VAL A 107 -13.92 -7.10 -11.08
CA VAL A 107 -13.59 -5.95 -10.24
C VAL A 107 -14.55 -5.86 -9.07
N ALA A 108 -14.02 -5.51 -7.89
CA ALA A 108 -14.80 -5.13 -6.71
C ALA A 108 -14.73 -3.61 -6.56
N SER A 109 -15.74 -2.90 -7.02
CA SER A 109 -15.86 -1.44 -6.90
C SER A 109 -16.83 -1.09 -5.77
N ILE A 110 -16.38 -0.26 -4.84
CA ILE A 110 -17.18 0.15 -3.68
C ILE A 110 -17.05 1.68 -3.55
N SER A 111 -18.17 2.37 -3.55
CA SER A 111 -18.20 3.83 -3.42
C SER A 111 -18.37 4.23 -1.96
N GLU A 112 -17.57 5.16 -1.48
CA GLU A 112 -17.61 5.73 -0.13
C GLU A 112 -17.68 4.67 1.00
N PRO A 113 -16.76 3.69 1.03
CA PRO A 113 -16.78 2.66 2.07
C PRO A 113 -16.25 3.18 3.40
N TYR A 114 -16.77 2.64 4.49
CA TYR A 114 -16.03 2.64 5.76
C TYR A 114 -14.85 1.69 5.63
N ILE A 115 -13.67 2.12 6.09
CA ILE A 115 -12.44 1.34 5.99
C ILE A 115 -12.04 0.87 7.39
N LEU A 116 -11.98 -0.44 7.58
CA LEU A 116 -11.46 -1.08 8.79
C LEU A 116 -10.02 -1.53 8.55
N LEU A 117 -9.08 -0.92 9.27
CA LEU A 117 -7.66 -1.26 9.21
C LEU A 117 -7.26 -2.06 10.44
N ASN A 118 -6.89 -3.33 10.25
CA ASN A 118 -6.45 -4.21 11.33
C ASN A 118 -5.07 -4.78 11.04
N GLU A 119 -4.16 -4.65 11.99
CA GLU A 119 -2.79 -5.15 11.85
C GLU A 119 -2.75 -6.68 11.83
N LYS A 120 -3.61 -7.31 12.62
CA LYS A 120 -3.62 -8.75 12.82
C LYS A 120 -4.59 -9.48 11.90
N LYS A 121 -4.41 -10.79 11.87
CA LYS A 121 -5.32 -11.73 11.24
C LYS A 121 -6.66 -11.77 11.98
N ILE A 122 -7.75 -11.82 11.22
CA ILE A 122 -9.11 -11.94 11.73
C ILE A 122 -9.63 -13.34 11.38
N SER A 123 -9.77 -14.18 12.37
CA SER A 123 -10.32 -15.55 12.21
C SER A 123 -11.63 -15.74 12.96
N ASN A 124 -11.84 -14.98 14.05
CA ASN A 124 -12.99 -15.11 14.92
C ASN A 124 -14.07 -14.09 14.54
N MET A 125 -15.28 -14.59 14.28
CA MET A 125 -16.42 -13.74 13.91
C MET A 125 -16.86 -12.82 15.06
N LYS A 126 -16.70 -13.25 16.32
CA LYS A 126 -17.15 -12.49 17.50
C LYS A 126 -16.53 -11.08 17.56
N ASP A 127 -15.29 -10.94 17.08
CA ASP A 127 -14.58 -9.67 17.10
C ASP A 127 -15.14 -8.68 16.07
N LEU A 128 -15.75 -9.20 14.98
CA LEU A 128 -16.33 -8.38 13.91
C LEU A 128 -17.81 -8.03 14.12
N ILE A 129 -18.56 -8.84 14.86
CA ILE A 129 -20.03 -8.67 15.03
C ILE A 129 -20.41 -7.23 15.42
N PRO A 130 -19.80 -6.61 16.44
CA PRO A 130 -20.18 -5.26 16.86
C PRO A 130 -20.02 -4.22 15.76
N ILE A 131 -18.96 -4.35 14.96
CA ILE A 131 -18.65 -3.44 13.85
C ILE A 131 -19.64 -3.66 12.71
N LEU A 132 -19.88 -4.92 12.34
CA LEU A 132 -20.80 -5.27 11.25
C LEU A 132 -22.23 -4.84 11.55
N GLU A 133 -22.69 -4.96 12.80
CA GLU A 133 -24.01 -4.48 13.23
C GLU A 133 -24.15 -2.96 13.12
N GLN A 134 -23.10 -2.21 13.50
CA GLN A 134 -23.10 -0.76 13.36
C GLN A 134 -23.12 -0.34 11.89
N ILE A 135 -22.28 -0.93 11.06
CA ILE A 135 -22.22 -0.64 9.63
C ILE A 135 -23.54 -1.02 8.93
N ALA A 136 -24.11 -2.17 9.27
CA ALA A 136 -25.41 -2.59 8.73
C ALA A 136 -26.54 -1.61 9.10
N LYS A 137 -26.55 -1.08 10.32
CA LYS A 137 -27.50 -0.03 10.76
C LYS A 137 -27.34 1.28 10.01
N MET A 138 -26.09 1.61 9.62
CA MET A 138 -25.79 2.83 8.86
C MET A 138 -26.10 2.67 7.36
N GLY A 139 -26.26 1.45 6.85
CA GLY A 139 -26.50 1.16 5.45
C GLY A 139 -25.32 1.52 4.53
N LYS A 140 -24.11 1.67 5.07
CA LYS A 140 -22.91 2.02 4.32
C LYS A 140 -22.08 0.79 3.98
N PRO A 141 -21.32 0.81 2.88
CA PRO A 141 -20.42 -0.29 2.54
C PRO A 141 -19.17 -0.31 3.44
N LEU A 142 -18.60 -1.50 3.59
CA LEU A 142 -17.42 -1.75 4.43
C LEU A 142 -16.28 -2.37 3.62
N LEU A 143 -15.10 -1.77 3.70
CA LEU A 143 -13.85 -2.35 3.22
C LEU A 143 -12.99 -2.75 4.42
N ILE A 144 -12.62 -4.02 4.50
CA ILE A 144 -11.74 -4.53 5.56
C ILE A 144 -10.35 -4.77 4.97
N ILE A 145 -9.34 -4.15 5.55
CA ILE A 145 -7.93 -4.38 5.22
C ILE A 145 -7.26 -4.96 6.46
N ALA A 146 -6.89 -6.22 6.41
CA ALA A 146 -6.27 -6.92 7.53
C ALA A 146 -5.10 -7.80 7.05
N GLU A 147 -4.26 -8.26 7.97
CA GLU A 147 -3.18 -9.19 7.64
C GLU A 147 -3.72 -10.39 6.86
N ASP A 148 -4.77 -10.99 7.35
CA ASP A 148 -5.54 -12.02 6.67
C ASP A 148 -6.95 -12.13 7.29
N ILE A 149 -7.91 -12.64 6.53
CA ILE A 149 -9.24 -12.97 7.04
C ILE A 149 -9.56 -14.38 6.62
N GLU A 150 -9.75 -15.26 7.58
CA GLU A 150 -9.91 -16.68 7.34
C GLU A 150 -11.09 -17.29 8.13
N GLY A 151 -11.41 -18.53 7.79
CA GLY A 151 -12.34 -19.37 8.54
C GLY A 151 -13.74 -18.79 8.61
N GLU A 152 -14.30 -18.75 9.81
CA GLU A 152 -15.69 -18.33 10.07
C GLU A 152 -15.93 -16.86 9.72
N ALA A 153 -14.94 -15.98 9.94
CA ALA A 153 -15.04 -14.56 9.65
C ALA A 153 -15.22 -14.31 8.14
N LEU A 154 -14.40 -14.94 7.30
CA LEU A 154 -14.51 -14.81 5.85
C LEU A 154 -15.83 -15.37 5.33
N ALA A 155 -16.21 -16.57 5.78
CA ALA A 155 -17.46 -17.22 5.37
C ALA A 155 -18.69 -16.36 5.69
N THR A 156 -18.71 -15.77 6.87
CA THR A 156 -19.84 -14.91 7.28
C THR A 156 -19.89 -13.60 6.48
N LEU A 157 -18.77 -12.97 6.18
CA LEU A 157 -18.72 -11.80 5.32
C LEU A 157 -19.28 -12.12 3.92
N VAL A 158 -18.87 -13.24 3.34
CA VAL A 158 -19.34 -13.69 2.02
C VAL A 158 -20.86 -13.96 2.05
N VAL A 159 -21.36 -14.68 3.06
CA VAL A 159 -22.80 -14.99 3.19
C VAL A 159 -23.63 -13.71 3.34
N ASN A 160 -23.20 -12.76 4.16
CA ASN A 160 -23.92 -11.50 4.35
C ASN A 160 -23.91 -10.64 3.07
N LYS A 161 -22.81 -10.64 2.32
CA LYS A 161 -22.76 -9.99 1.01
C LYS A 161 -23.71 -10.64 0.00
N LEU A 162 -23.71 -11.97 -0.11
CA LEU A 162 -24.58 -12.71 -1.03
C LEU A 162 -26.06 -12.52 -0.70
N ARG A 163 -26.39 -12.37 0.59
CA ARG A 163 -27.75 -12.05 1.06
C ARG A 163 -28.15 -10.60 0.82
N GLY A 164 -27.20 -9.74 0.41
CA GLY A 164 -27.45 -8.30 0.24
C GLY A 164 -27.64 -7.53 1.55
N THR A 165 -27.37 -8.17 2.69
CA THR A 165 -27.52 -7.53 4.03
C THR A 165 -26.41 -6.54 4.31
N LEU A 166 -25.23 -6.76 3.73
CA LEU A 166 -24.06 -5.92 3.93
C LEU A 166 -23.25 -5.82 2.63
N GLN A 167 -23.00 -4.62 2.16
CA GLN A 167 -22.02 -4.39 1.10
C GLN A 167 -20.63 -4.36 1.71
N CYS A 168 -19.86 -5.42 1.53
CA CYS A 168 -18.51 -5.50 2.07
C CYS A 168 -17.53 -6.12 1.08
N SER A 169 -16.27 -5.75 1.24
CA SER A 169 -15.13 -6.42 0.62
C SER A 169 -14.01 -6.55 1.65
N ALA A 170 -13.20 -7.57 1.46
CA ALA A 170 -12.06 -7.84 2.31
C ALA A 170 -10.79 -8.01 1.47
N VAL A 171 -9.75 -7.32 1.85
CA VAL A 171 -8.47 -7.25 1.15
C VAL A 171 -7.34 -7.58 2.14
N LYS A 172 -6.35 -8.29 1.65
CA LYS A 172 -5.14 -8.57 2.43
C LYS A 172 -4.26 -7.32 2.50
N ALA A 173 -3.77 -7.00 3.70
CA ALA A 173 -2.87 -5.87 3.90
C ALA A 173 -1.57 -6.04 3.08
N PRO A 174 -1.08 -4.97 2.45
CA PRO A 174 0.17 -5.01 1.69
C PRO A 174 1.39 -5.15 2.58
N GLY A 175 2.45 -5.78 2.07
CA GLY A 175 3.71 -5.95 2.77
C GLY A 175 3.72 -7.05 3.83
N PHE A 176 4.85 -7.17 4.54
CA PHE A 176 5.09 -8.16 5.60
C PHE A 176 5.81 -7.50 6.78
N GLY A 177 5.58 -8.00 7.99
CA GLY A 177 6.25 -7.51 9.20
C GLY A 177 6.09 -6.01 9.41
N ASP A 178 7.18 -5.31 9.74
CA ASP A 178 7.19 -3.87 10.02
C ASP A 178 6.79 -3.02 8.81
N ARG A 179 7.09 -3.48 7.59
CA ARG A 179 6.66 -2.80 6.36
C ARG A 179 5.14 -2.80 6.23
N ARG A 180 4.45 -3.87 6.66
CA ARG A 180 2.98 -3.92 6.67
C ARG A 180 2.40 -2.90 7.63
N LYS A 181 2.97 -2.77 8.83
CA LYS A 181 2.56 -1.74 9.80
C LYS A 181 2.66 -0.35 9.19
N ALA A 182 3.80 -0.01 8.62
CA ALA A 182 4.03 1.28 7.97
C ALA A 182 3.01 1.54 6.84
N MET A 183 2.76 0.56 5.98
CA MET A 183 1.78 0.71 4.89
C MET A 183 0.33 0.85 5.39
N LEU A 184 -0.04 0.17 6.46
CA LEU A 184 -1.35 0.36 7.10
C LEU A 184 -1.49 1.75 7.72
N GLU A 185 -0.41 2.27 8.32
CA GLU A 185 -0.36 3.64 8.85
C GLU A 185 -0.48 4.68 7.73
N ASP A 186 0.19 4.47 6.58
CA ASP A 186 0.06 5.32 5.40
C ASP A 186 -1.39 5.35 4.89
N ILE A 187 -2.05 4.19 4.81
CA ILE A 187 -3.48 4.10 4.44
C ILE A 187 -4.34 4.82 5.49
N ALA A 188 -4.04 4.68 6.78
CA ALA A 188 -4.77 5.34 7.83
C ALA A 188 -4.65 6.87 7.75
N ILE A 189 -3.46 7.38 7.50
CA ILE A 189 -3.21 8.82 7.31
C ILE A 189 -3.98 9.33 6.09
N LEU A 190 -3.91 8.63 4.97
CA LEU A 190 -4.59 9.00 3.73
C LEU A 190 -6.11 9.04 3.89
N THR A 191 -6.67 8.08 4.63
CA THR A 191 -8.12 7.96 4.88
C THR A 191 -8.58 8.74 6.11
N GLY A 192 -7.66 9.35 6.86
CA GLY A 192 -7.96 10.08 8.11
C GLY A 192 -8.42 9.16 9.24
N GLY A 193 -8.11 7.87 9.16
CA GLY A 193 -8.43 6.82 10.13
C GLY A 193 -7.30 6.54 11.12
N LYS A 194 -7.43 5.40 11.81
CA LYS A 194 -6.38 4.84 12.68
C LYS A 194 -6.31 3.33 12.48
N VAL A 195 -5.10 2.76 12.53
CA VAL A 195 -4.90 1.31 12.51
C VAL A 195 -5.27 0.72 13.87
N ILE A 196 -6.02 -0.38 13.85
CA ILE A 196 -6.26 -1.17 15.05
C ILE A 196 -5.04 -2.08 15.25
N SER A 197 -4.25 -1.74 16.28
CA SER A 197 -3.04 -2.45 16.68
C SER A 197 -3.05 -2.65 18.18
N GLU A 198 -2.54 -3.78 18.63
CA GLU A 198 -2.36 -4.04 20.07
C GLU A 198 -1.32 -3.11 20.70
N ASP A 199 -0.32 -2.69 19.95
CA ASP A 199 0.69 -1.74 20.42
C ASP A 199 0.07 -0.40 20.83
N LEU A 200 -1.05 -0.03 20.20
CA LEU A 200 -1.84 1.15 20.52
C LEU A 200 -2.93 0.88 21.56
N GLY A 201 -3.04 -0.35 22.09
CA GLY A 201 -4.08 -0.75 23.05
C GLY A 201 -5.49 -0.77 22.45
N LEU A 202 -5.61 -0.69 21.13
CA LEU A 202 -6.90 -0.72 20.42
C LEU A 202 -7.26 -2.17 20.08
N LYS A 203 -8.41 -2.62 20.59
CA LYS A 203 -9.00 -3.92 20.24
C LYS A 203 -10.25 -3.72 19.41
N LEU A 204 -10.56 -4.70 18.56
CA LEU A 204 -11.81 -4.73 17.78
C LEU A 204 -13.07 -4.68 18.65
N GLU A 205 -12.99 -5.18 19.89
CA GLU A 205 -14.09 -5.24 20.85
C GLU A 205 -14.53 -3.87 21.40
N ILE A 206 -13.67 -2.86 21.37
CA ILE A 206 -14.00 -1.53 21.90
C ILE A 206 -14.56 -0.68 20.76
N GLY A 207 -15.86 -0.60 20.63
CA GLY A 207 -16.73 0.06 19.66
C GLY A 207 -16.42 1.51 19.24
N ARG A 208 -15.17 1.79 18.93
CA ARG A 208 -14.68 2.97 18.24
C ARG A 208 -13.61 2.58 17.23
N ALA A 209 -13.95 1.67 16.33
CA ALA A 209 -13.23 1.59 15.06
C ALA A 209 -13.41 2.96 14.41
N SER A 210 -12.32 3.70 14.22
CA SER A 210 -12.39 4.98 13.53
C SER A 210 -12.52 4.67 12.02
N CYS A 211 -13.72 4.26 11.64
CA CYS A 211 -14.13 4.23 10.25
C CYS A 211 -14.46 5.66 9.86
N ARG A 212 -13.71 6.27 8.98
CA ARG A 212 -14.03 7.56 8.39
C ARG A 212 -14.42 7.37 6.92
N GLU A 213 -15.47 8.04 6.55
CA GLU A 213 -15.99 8.15 5.20
C GLU A 213 -14.96 8.84 4.28
N ARG A 214 -14.66 8.23 3.14
CA ARG A 214 -14.22 8.90 1.91
C ARG A 214 -14.82 8.24 0.71
#